data_9c2047e41d08946ed675fe4c12acc53e
#
_entry.id   9c2047e41d08946ed675fe4c12acc53e
#
_cell.length_a   1.000
_cell.length_b   1.000
_cell.length_c   1.000
_cell.angle_alpha   90.00
_cell.angle_beta   90.00
_cell.angle_gamma   90.00
#
_symmetry.space_group_name_H-M   'P 1'
#
loop_
_entity.id
_entity.type
_entity.pdbx_description
1 polymer ?
#
loop_
_entity_poly.entity_id
_entity_poly.type
_entity_poly.pdbx_seq_one_letter_code
_entity_poly.pdbx_strand_id
1 'polypeptide(L)'
;MHYVAHADLAFASVEHIMRDVNYGWLIRYIHSNGASMFFLAVYIHIFRSLFYGSYKSPREVIWIIGILIYLLMMAAAFMGYVLPWGQMSFWGATVITNLFSAIPLVGESITTWLWGAYSVDNPTLNRFFSLHYLIPVSYTHLTLPTISDV
;
A
#
# COMPACT_ATOMS: atom_id res chain seq x y z
N MET A 1 11.56 -6.46 -16.09
CA MET A 1 11.14 -6.61 -14.69
C MET A 1 11.72 -7.92 -14.15
N HIS A 2 12.35 -7.88 -12.97
CA HIS A 2 12.99 -9.07 -12.38
C HIS A 2 12.13 -9.71 -11.28
N TYR A 3 11.12 -9.01 -10.75
CA TYR A 3 10.20 -9.55 -9.74
C TYR A 3 9.17 -10.48 -10.36
N VAL A 4 8.92 -11.62 -9.70
CA VAL A 4 7.93 -12.63 -10.11
C VAL A 4 6.89 -12.77 -9.00
N ALA A 5 5.61 -12.42 -9.30
CA ALA A 5 4.50 -12.51 -8.36
C ALA A 5 3.95 -13.95 -8.27
N HIS A 6 4.76 -14.88 -7.76
CA HIS A 6 4.39 -16.27 -7.54
C HIS A 6 4.88 -16.72 -6.16
N ALA A 7 4.04 -17.41 -5.40
CA ALA A 7 4.32 -17.75 -4.01
C ALA A 7 5.67 -18.46 -3.80
N ASP A 8 6.06 -19.36 -4.71
CA ASP A 8 7.33 -20.09 -4.63
C ASP A 8 8.54 -19.30 -5.14
N LEU A 9 8.33 -18.25 -5.92
CA LEU A 9 9.39 -17.54 -6.63
C LEU A 9 9.59 -16.09 -6.15
N ALA A 10 8.61 -15.51 -5.49
CA ALA A 10 8.63 -14.10 -5.11
C ALA A 10 9.84 -13.75 -4.25
N PHE A 11 10.09 -14.53 -3.20
CA PHE A 11 11.22 -14.29 -2.31
C PHE A 11 12.56 -14.41 -3.05
N ALA A 12 12.75 -15.48 -3.81
CA ALA A 12 13.97 -15.70 -4.60
C ALA A 12 14.17 -14.60 -5.66
N SER A 13 13.09 -14.10 -6.28
CA SER A 13 13.18 -13.00 -7.24
C SER A 13 13.62 -11.68 -6.59
N VAL A 14 13.21 -11.42 -5.35
CA VAL A 14 13.67 -10.26 -4.58
C VAL A 14 15.14 -10.41 -4.18
N GLU A 15 15.58 -11.61 -3.76
CA GLU A 15 17.00 -11.88 -3.51
C GLU A 15 17.85 -11.69 -4.76
N HIS A 16 17.40 -12.20 -5.91
CA HIS A 16 18.05 -11.99 -7.20
C HIS A 16 18.20 -10.49 -7.51
N ILE A 17 17.14 -9.68 -7.31
CA ILE A 17 17.22 -8.23 -7.50
C ILE A 17 18.27 -7.62 -6.59
N MET A 18 18.36 -8.07 -5.34
CA MET A 18 19.29 -7.51 -4.36
C MET A 18 20.75 -7.87 -4.62
N ARG A 19 21.02 -9.04 -5.18
CA ARG A 19 22.37 -9.60 -5.28
C ARG A 19 22.94 -9.54 -6.70
N ASP A 20 22.14 -9.83 -7.70
CA ASP A 20 22.64 -10.11 -9.06
C ASP A 20 22.33 -8.99 -10.05
N VAL A 21 21.28 -8.18 -9.80
CA VAL A 21 20.91 -7.09 -10.70
C VAL A 21 21.73 -5.85 -10.39
N ASN A 22 22.33 -5.26 -11.39
CA ASN A 22 23.12 -4.02 -11.26
C ASN A 22 22.25 -2.89 -10.65
N TYR A 23 22.70 -2.36 -9.51
CA TYR A 23 21.99 -1.33 -8.72
C TYR A 23 20.61 -1.78 -8.20
N GLY A 24 20.24 -3.05 -8.28
CA GLY A 24 18.96 -3.56 -7.77
C GLY A 24 18.78 -3.33 -6.27
N TRP A 25 19.83 -3.55 -5.48
CA TRP A 25 19.88 -3.24 -4.06
C TRP A 25 19.60 -1.75 -3.77
N LEU A 26 20.16 -0.87 -4.57
CA LEU A 26 20.01 0.58 -4.40
C LEU A 26 18.55 1.00 -4.64
N ILE A 27 17.95 0.55 -5.74
CA ILE A 27 16.55 0.84 -6.09
C ILE A 27 15.62 0.32 -5.00
N ARG A 28 15.84 -0.89 -4.50
CA ARG A 28 15.03 -1.47 -3.44
C ARG A 28 15.14 -0.68 -2.13
N TYR A 29 16.35 -0.29 -1.71
CA TYR A 29 16.53 0.53 -0.52
C TYR A 29 15.95 1.93 -0.67
N ILE A 30 16.11 2.57 -1.82
CA ILE A 30 15.46 3.87 -2.10
C ILE A 30 13.94 3.73 -2.01
N HIS A 31 13.37 2.66 -2.57
CA HIS A 31 11.94 2.43 -2.54
C HIS A 31 11.42 2.23 -1.10
N SER A 32 12.03 1.36 -0.32
CA SER A 32 11.60 1.04 1.04
C SER A 32 11.80 2.21 2.01
N ASN A 33 12.95 2.87 1.95
CA ASN A 33 13.23 4.04 2.79
C ASN A 33 12.41 5.26 2.32
N GLY A 34 12.23 5.40 1.01
CA GLY A 34 11.36 6.42 0.42
C GLY A 34 9.92 6.31 0.89
N ALA A 35 9.38 5.09 1.03
CA ALA A 35 8.06 4.87 1.62
C ALA A 35 7.99 5.41 3.05
N SER A 36 8.98 5.12 3.90
CA SER A 36 9.05 5.64 5.27
C SER A 36 9.12 7.17 5.31
N MET A 37 9.94 7.77 4.46
CA MET A 37 10.06 9.23 4.34
C MET A 37 8.77 9.86 3.84
N PHE A 38 8.05 9.20 2.95
CA PHE A 38 6.77 9.66 2.44
C PHE A 38 5.71 9.70 3.55
N PHE A 39 5.63 8.67 4.40
CA PHE A 39 4.75 8.68 5.57
C PHE A 39 5.11 9.80 6.55
N LEU A 40 6.40 10.01 6.83
CA LEU A 40 6.86 11.10 7.69
C LEU A 40 6.40 12.46 7.15
N ALA A 41 6.59 12.70 5.86
CA ALA A 41 6.15 13.95 5.21
C ALA A 41 4.62 14.14 5.29
N VAL A 42 3.85 13.06 5.07
CA VAL A 42 2.39 13.10 5.17
C VAL A 42 1.93 13.37 6.61
N TYR A 43 2.56 12.79 7.63
CA TYR A 43 2.24 13.11 9.02
C TYR A 43 2.49 14.59 9.34
N ILE A 44 3.61 15.15 8.92
CA ILE A 44 3.90 16.59 9.07
C ILE A 44 2.83 17.41 8.34
N HIS A 45 2.44 17.01 7.13
CA HIS A 45 1.38 17.66 6.36
C HIS A 45 0.03 17.65 7.08
N ILE A 46 -0.38 16.51 7.67
CA ILE A 46 -1.61 16.38 8.45
C ILE A 46 -1.54 17.26 9.71
N PHE A 47 -0.45 17.19 10.48
CA PHE A 47 -0.28 18.01 11.67
C PHE A 47 -0.31 19.51 11.36
N ARG A 48 0.34 19.93 10.27
CA ARG A 48 0.28 21.32 9.80
C ARG A 48 -1.17 21.73 9.49
N SER A 49 -1.92 20.88 8.81
CA SER A 49 -3.33 21.13 8.48
C SER A 49 -4.22 21.23 9.73
N LEU A 50 -3.97 20.41 10.74
CA LEU A 50 -4.67 20.49 12.02
C LEU A 50 -4.31 21.79 12.78
N PHE A 51 -3.04 22.14 12.82
CA PHE A 51 -2.55 23.34 13.51
C PHE A 51 -3.16 24.63 12.93
N TYR A 52 -3.21 24.74 11.60
CA TYR A 52 -3.78 25.92 10.93
C TYR A 52 -5.30 25.84 10.74
N GLY A 53 -5.97 24.79 11.20
CA GLY A 53 -7.42 24.63 11.04
C GLY A 53 -7.87 24.46 9.59
N SER A 54 -7.00 23.95 8.70
CA SER A 54 -7.25 23.81 7.26
C SER A 54 -8.38 22.82 6.93
N TYR A 55 -8.91 22.09 7.90
CA TYR A 55 -10.05 21.18 7.76
C TYR A 55 -11.41 21.86 7.91
N LYS A 56 -11.42 23.17 8.27
CA LYS A 56 -12.64 23.96 8.47
C LYS A 56 -13.13 24.56 7.15
N SER A 57 -14.38 25.01 7.17
CA SER A 57 -15.03 25.71 6.03
C SER A 57 -14.13 26.79 5.41
N PRO A 58 -14.01 26.84 4.08
CA PRO A 58 -14.72 26.07 3.03
C PRO A 58 -13.96 24.81 2.53
N ARG A 59 -13.03 24.23 3.30
CA ARG A 59 -12.06 23.21 2.86
C ARG A 59 -12.37 21.78 3.34
N GLU A 60 -13.58 21.52 3.84
CA GLU A 60 -13.95 20.22 4.40
C GLU A 60 -13.86 19.09 3.36
N VAL A 61 -14.27 19.36 2.13
CA VAL A 61 -14.25 18.37 1.05
C VAL A 61 -12.79 17.98 0.71
N ILE A 62 -11.89 18.94 0.65
CA ILE A 62 -10.46 18.70 0.41
C ILE A 62 -9.88 17.87 1.54
N TRP A 63 -10.27 18.14 2.78
CA TRP A 63 -9.85 17.35 3.94
C TRP A 63 -10.30 15.88 3.84
N ILE A 64 -11.58 15.65 3.49
CA ILE A 64 -12.14 14.30 3.33
C ILE A 64 -11.39 13.54 2.23
N ILE A 65 -11.13 14.16 1.08
CA ILE A 65 -10.34 13.57 0.00
C ILE A 65 -8.94 13.23 0.50
N GLY A 66 -8.31 14.11 1.27
CA GLY A 66 -7.01 13.88 1.88
C GLY A 66 -6.98 12.65 2.78
N ILE A 67 -8.01 12.44 3.59
CA ILE A 67 -8.15 11.24 4.43
C ILE A 67 -8.30 9.97 3.57
N LEU A 68 -9.09 10.02 2.51
CA LEU A 68 -9.22 8.88 1.59
C LEU A 68 -7.89 8.53 0.91
N ILE A 69 -7.14 9.55 0.48
CA ILE A 69 -5.79 9.37 -0.09
C ILE A 69 -4.85 8.74 0.95
N TYR A 70 -4.90 9.18 2.19
CA TYR A 70 -4.10 8.61 3.27
C TYR A 70 -4.41 7.13 3.51
N LEU A 71 -5.70 6.74 3.50
CA LEU A 71 -6.11 5.33 3.61
C LEU A 71 -5.61 4.49 2.43
N LEU A 72 -5.71 5.01 1.21
CA LEU A 72 -5.17 4.34 0.02
C LEU A 72 -3.65 4.19 0.08
N MET A 73 -2.95 5.19 0.61
CA MET A 73 -1.50 5.14 0.81
C MET A 73 -1.12 4.05 1.82
N MET A 74 -1.85 3.93 2.94
CA MET A 74 -1.64 2.85 3.91
C MET A 74 -1.87 1.47 3.27
N ALA A 75 -2.94 1.33 2.49
CA ALA A 75 -3.24 0.09 1.76
C ALA A 75 -2.12 -0.24 0.76
N ALA A 76 -1.64 0.74 0.00
CA ALA A 76 -0.54 0.56 -0.95
C ALA A 76 0.74 0.10 -0.24
N ALA A 77 1.12 0.74 0.87
CA ALA A 77 2.30 0.38 1.65
C ALA A 77 2.20 -1.03 2.23
N PHE A 78 1.04 -1.39 2.79
CA PHE A 78 0.78 -2.73 3.31
C PHE A 78 0.92 -3.79 2.22
N MET A 79 0.29 -3.60 1.07
CA MET A 79 0.41 -4.54 -0.04
C MET A 79 1.86 -4.67 -0.52
N GLY A 80 2.60 -3.55 -0.60
CA GLY A 80 4.01 -3.56 -0.97
C GLY A 80 4.89 -4.34 0.00
N TYR A 81 4.59 -4.27 1.30
CA TYR A 81 5.30 -5.04 2.31
C TYR A 81 5.05 -6.56 2.18
N VAL A 82 3.91 -6.96 1.67
CA VAL A 82 3.57 -8.37 1.44
C VAL A 82 4.33 -8.95 0.25
N LEU A 83 4.69 -8.16 -0.76
CA LEU A 83 5.28 -8.65 -2.02
C LEU A 83 6.59 -9.45 -1.87
N PRO A 84 7.51 -9.17 -0.94
CA PRO A 84 8.68 -10.01 -0.73
C PRO A 84 8.37 -11.44 -0.31
N TRP A 85 7.16 -11.71 0.18
CA TRP A 85 6.65 -13.02 0.54
C TRP A 85 7.52 -13.79 1.55
N GLY A 86 8.18 -13.04 2.45
CA GLY A 86 8.87 -13.61 3.61
C GLY A 86 7.90 -13.97 4.73
N GLN A 87 8.39 -14.54 5.82
CA GLN A 87 7.57 -14.94 6.97
C GLN A 87 6.72 -13.78 7.52
N MET A 88 7.31 -12.62 7.74
CA MET A 88 6.58 -11.45 8.23
C MET A 88 5.56 -10.93 7.21
N SER A 89 5.86 -11.01 5.91
CA SER A 89 4.93 -10.63 4.84
C SER A 89 3.69 -11.52 4.84
N PHE A 90 3.90 -12.83 4.91
CA PHE A 90 2.83 -13.82 4.89
C PHE A 90 1.92 -13.72 6.13
N TRP A 91 2.52 -13.69 7.32
CA TRP A 91 1.76 -13.58 8.56
C TRP A 91 1.11 -12.22 8.74
N GLY A 92 1.78 -11.16 8.32
CA GLY A 92 1.19 -9.82 8.26
C GLY A 92 -0.03 -9.76 7.33
N ALA A 93 0.06 -10.35 6.14
CA ALA A 93 -1.07 -10.46 5.24
C ALA A 93 -2.23 -11.23 5.88
N THR A 94 -1.95 -12.37 6.48
CA THR A 94 -2.97 -13.22 7.12
C THR A 94 -3.69 -12.48 8.24
N VAL A 95 -2.96 -11.84 9.15
CA VAL A 95 -3.56 -11.15 10.30
C VAL A 95 -4.35 -9.92 9.87
N ILE A 96 -3.78 -9.06 9.04
CA ILE A 96 -4.41 -7.79 8.67
C ILE A 96 -5.65 -8.02 7.78
N THR A 97 -5.57 -8.96 6.83
CA THR A 97 -6.75 -9.26 6.00
C THR A 97 -7.85 -9.95 6.78
N ASN A 98 -7.48 -10.76 7.79
CA ASN A 98 -8.46 -11.41 8.67
C ASN A 98 -9.24 -10.41 9.54
N LEU A 99 -8.72 -9.21 9.81
CA LEU A 99 -9.47 -8.17 10.52
C LEU A 99 -10.75 -7.76 9.78
N PHE A 100 -10.78 -7.86 8.47
CA PHE A 100 -11.99 -7.58 7.69
C PHE A 100 -13.12 -8.58 7.97
N SER A 101 -12.80 -9.82 8.39
CA SER A 101 -13.83 -10.81 8.74
C SER A 101 -14.67 -10.39 9.95
N ALA A 102 -14.17 -9.48 10.79
CA ALA A 102 -14.91 -8.93 11.92
C ALA A 102 -16.08 -8.00 11.52
N ILE A 103 -16.15 -7.57 10.27
CA ILE A 103 -17.25 -6.73 9.78
C ILE A 103 -18.53 -7.60 9.67
N PRO A 104 -19.61 -7.26 10.39
CA PRO A 104 -20.82 -8.08 10.35
C PRO A 104 -21.42 -8.12 8.94
N LEU A 105 -21.97 -9.26 8.56
CA LEU A 105 -22.66 -9.59 7.30
C LEU A 105 -21.76 -9.73 6.06
N VAL A 106 -20.76 -8.88 5.89
CA VAL A 106 -19.95 -8.82 4.64
C VAL A 106 -18.49 -9.20 4.84
N GLY A 107 -18.03 -9.31 6.09
CA GLY A 107 -16.62 -9.47 6.42
C GLY A 107 -15.98 -10.70 5.81
N GLU A 108 -16.61 -11.87 5.93
CA GLU A 108 -16.11 -13.11 5.34
C GLU A 108 -16.02 -13.04 3.82
N SER A 109 -17.01 -12.43 3.18
CA SER A 109 -17.02 -12.25 1.73
C SER A 109 -15.89 -11.34 1.26
N ILE A 110 -15.60 -10.26 2.00
CA ILE A 110 -14.50 -9.34 1.72
C ILE A 110 -13.17 -10.07 1.90
N THR A 111 -13.01 -10.81 2.99
CA THR A 111 -11.77 -11.55 3.29
C THR A 111 -11.48 -12.60 2.23
N THR A 112 -12.48 -13.42 1.86
CA THR A 112 -12.36 -14.42 0.80
C THR A 112 -12.06 -13.78 -0.56
N TRP A 113 -12.68 -12.63 -0.84
CA TRP A 113 -12.39 -11.88 -2.06
C TRP A 113 -10.94 -11.33 -2.05
N LEU A 114 -10.46 -10.79 -0.93
CA LEU A 114 -9.07 -10.31 -0.81
C LEU A 114 -8.06 -11.43 -1.01
N TRP A 115 -8.31 -12.59 -0.43
CA TRP A 115 -7.41 -13.74 -0.58
C TRP A 115 -7.48 -14.36 -1.97
N GLY A 116 -8.66 -14.32 -2.62
CA GLY A 116 -8.91 -15.01 -3.89
C GLY A 116 -8.98 -16.53 -3.75
N ALA A 117 -9.03 -17.00 -2.52
CA ALA A 117 -9.12 -18.39 -2.08
C ALA A 117 -9.64 -18.41 -0.64
N TYR A 118 -9.60 -19.57 0.00
CA TYR A 118 -9.99 -19.72 1.42
C TYR A 118 -8.84 -19.45 2.40
N SER A 119 -7.67 -19.13 1.88
CA SER A 119 -6.46 -18.80 2.67
C SER A 119 -5.56 -17.86 1.88
N VAL A 120 -4.62 -17.22 2.59
CA VAL A 120 -3.57 -16.41 1.97
C VAL A 120 -2.63 -17.31 1.19
N ASP A 121 -2.55 -17.13 -0.13
CA ASP A 121 -1.74 -17.92 -1.05
C ASP A 121 -1.44 -17.14 -2.33
N ASN A 122 -1.00 -17.83 -3.36
CA ASN A 122 -0.62 -17.27 -4.67
C ASN A 122 -1.65 -16.29 -5.26
N PRO A 123 -2.99 -16.54 -5.25
CA PRO A 123 -3.97 -15.56 -5.70
C PRO A 123 -3.90 -14.23 -4.92
N THR A 124 -3.67 -14.29 -3.62
CA THR A 124 -3.52 -13.11 -2.77
C THR A 124 -2.31 -12.28 -3.19
N LEU A 125 -1.17 -12.93 -3.41
CA LEU A 125 0.06 -12.27 -3.84
C LEU A 125 -0.12 -11.57 -5.20
N ASN A 126 -0.76 -12.20 -6.16
CA ASN A 126 -1.02 -11.62 -7.47
C ASN A 126 -1.96 -10.41 -7.40
N ARG A 127 -3.01 -10.47 -6.57
CA ARG A 127 -3.91 -9.34 -6.35
C ARG A 127 -3.18 -8.17 -5.69
N PHE A 128 -2.38 -8.44 -4.68
CA PHE A 128 -1.62 -7.41 -3.98
C PHE A 128 -0.53 -6.79 -4.87
N PHE A 129 0.09 -7.57 -5.74
CA PHE A 129 1.01 -7.04 -6.74
C PHE A 129 0.31 -6.06 -7.68
N SER A 130 -0.84 -6.45 -8.25
CA SER A 130 -1.60 -5.61 -9.16
C SER A 130 -2.11 -4.33 -8.49
N LEU A 131 -2.66 -4.44 -7.28
CA LEU A 131 -3.19 -3.31 -6.52
C LEU A 131 -2.08 -2.39 -6.03
N HIS A 132 -0.94 -2.92 -5.60
CA HIS A 132 0.21 -2.10 -5.21
C HIS A 132 0.74 -1.26 -6.36
N TYR A 133 0.67 -1.76 -7.58
CA TYR A 133 1.04 -1.01 -8.77
C TYR A 133 -0.03 0.03 -9.16
N LEU A 134 -1.30 -0.33 -9.07
CA LEU A 134 -2.43 0.49 -9.53
C LEU A 134 -2.79 1.64 -8.58
N ILE A 135 -2.82 1.40 -7.27
CA ILE A 135 -3.29 2.38 -6.28
C ILE A 135 -2.43 3.65 -6.28
N PRO A 136 -1.10 3.60 -6.29
CA PRO A 136 -0.28 4.81 -6.36
C PRO A 136 -0.58 5.70 -7.58
N VAL A 137 -0.84 5.10 -8.72
CA VAL A 137 -1.24 5.83 -9.94
C VAL A 137 -2.57 6.52 -9.74
N SER A 138 -3.54 5.84 -9.14
CA SER A 138 -4.88 6.38 -8.90
C SER A 138 -4.86 7.62 -7.99
N TYR A 139 -4.15 7.56 -6.84
CA TYR A 139 -4.15 8.72 -5.95
C TYR A 139 -3.30 9.89 -6.45
N THR A 140 -2.25 9.67 -7.24
CA THR A 140 -1.52 10.77 -7.87
C THR A 140 -2.40 11.55 -8.84
N HIS A 141 -3.27 10.87 -9.57
CA HIS A 141 -4.25 11.52 -10.45
C HIS A 141 -5.35 12.28 -9.67
N LEU A 142 -5.70 11.82 -8.47
CA LEU A 142 -6.65 12.54 -7.60
C LEU A 142 -6.04 13.80 -6.97
N THR A 143 -4.71 13.83 -6.77
CA THR A 143 -4.04 14.98 -6.15
C THR A 143 -3.71 16.08 -7.16
N LEU A 144 -3.49 15.77 -8.43
CA LEU A 144 -3.15 16.75 -9.45
C LEU A 144 -4.18 17.88 -9.61
N PRO A 145 -5.51 17.62 -9.64
CA PRO A 145 -6.51 18.67 -9.72
C PRO A 145 -6.58 19.56 -8.48
N THR A 146 -6.25 19.04 -7.30
CA THR A 146 -6.34 19.79 -6.04
C THR A 146 -5.19 20.76 -5.82
N ILE A 147 -4.10 20.65 -6.60
CA ILE A 147 -2.94 21.56 -6.53
C ILE A 147 -3.17 22.80 -7.41
N SER A 148 -4.00 22.70 -8.43
CA SER A 148 -4.27 23.80 -9.37
C SER A 148 -5.24 24.86 -8.83
N ASP A 149 -5.94 24.60 -7.74
CA ASP A 149 -6.96 25.46 -7.14
C ASP A 149 -6.49 26.18 -5.86
N VAL A 150 -5.18 26.32 -5.65
CA VAL A 150 -4.58 27.03 -4.50
C VAL A 150 -3.90 28.30 -4.94
#